data_02624788403f4739b7d087b16e9a700a
#
_entry.id   02624788403f4739b7d087b16e9a700a
#
_cell.length_a   1.000
_cell.length_b   1.000
_cell.length_c   1.000
_cell.angle_alpha   90.00
_cell.angle_beta   90.00
_cell.angle_gamma   90.00
#
_symmetry.space_group_name_H-M   'P 1'
#
loop_
_entity.id
_entity.type
_entity.pdbx_description
1 polymer ?
#
loop_
_entity_poly.entity_id
_entity_poly.type
_entity_poly.pdbx_seq_one_letter_code
_entity_poly.pdbx_strand_id
1 'polypeptide(L)'
;DKGTLFLDEIGDMSLQAQAKVLRAIEDGKIERVGGAKKIPVDVRIVAATNRDLQEMISKGEFREDLFHRLNVIPIIVPPLRDRIEDIPVLVAHFAKEIATRHKKPVPVFAEDALNLLKKLKWTGNVRELRNIIERIIILANSPVIKLDNIDFLLPMEKVSIDDLITESSSFQDFKDKAEKAYILRQLELTGWNISKTAEDLDIQRSHLYSKLKKYGIEKGD
;
A
#
# COMPACT_ATOMS: atom_id res chain seq x y z
N ASP A 1 -13.72 21.93 -23.56
CA ASP A 1 -12.84 22.66 -24.44
C ASP A 1 -11.97 23.63 -23.64
N LYS A 2 -10.70 23.81 -24.00
CA LYS A 2 -9.69 24.62 -23.28
C LYS A 2 -9.46 24.20 -21.82
N GLY A 3 -9.82 23.00 -21.48
CA GLY A 3 -9.63 22.42 -20.15
C GLY A 3 -8.51 21.38 -20.13
N THR A 4 -8.40 20.66 -18.98
CA THR A 4 -7.51 19.52 -18.83
C THR A 4 -8.35 18.25 -18.68
N LEU A 5 -8.04 17.24 -19.48
CA LEU A 5 -8.59 15.89 -19.37
C LEU A 5 -7.56 15.01 -18.66
N PHE A 6 -7.94 14.47 -17.51
CA PHE A 6 -7.14 13.50 -16.78
C PHE A 6 -7.66 12.08 -17.11
N LEU A 7 -6.77 11.24 -17.61
CA LEU A 7 -7.04 9.82 -17.92
C LEU A 7 -6.32 8.97 -16.88
N ASP A 8 -7.07 8.49 -15.91
CA ASP A 8 -6.53 7.62 -14.87
C ASP A 8 -6.53 6.16 -15.34
N GLU A 9 -5.56 5.39 -14.85
CA GLU A 9 -5.39 3.95 -15.13
C GLU A 9 -5.44 3.61 -16.63
N ILE A 10 -4.75 4.40 -17.45
CA ILE A 10 -4.80 4.26 -18.91
C ILE A 10 -4.31 2.88 -19.40
N GLY A 11 -3.47 2.19 -18.62
CA GLY A 11 -3.04 0.81 -18.86
C GLY A 11 -4.18 -0.22 -18.78
N ASP A 12 -5.33 0.12 -18.17
CA ASP A 12 -6.48 -0.77 -18.08
C ASP A 12 -7.48 -0.63 -19.22
N MET A 13 -7.23 0.32 -20.13
CA MET A 13 -8.08 0.51 -21.29
C MET A 13 -7.96 -0.65 -22.30
N SER A 14 -9.08 -1.07 -22.86
CA SER A 14 -9.07 -2.00 -23.99
C SER A 14 -8.39 -1.40 -25.22
N LEU A 15 -7.78 -2.22 -26.07
CA LEU A 15 -7.13 -1.78 -27.33
C LEU A 15 -8.08 -0.95 -28.22
N GLN A 16 -9.38 -1.25 -28.18
CA GLN A 16 -10.38 -0.46 -28.91
C GLN A 16 -10.56 0.94 -28.31
N ALA A 17 -10.55 1.07 -26.98
CA ALA A 17 -10.62 2.36 -26.32
C ALA A 17 -9.33 3.17 -26.55
N GLN A 18 -8.18 2.52 -26.47
CA GLN A 18 -6.88 3.14 -26.78
C GLN A 18 -6.86 3.72 -28.21
N ALA A 19 -7.39 3.01 -29.20
CA ALA A 19 -7.48 3.51 -30.59
C ALA A 19 -8.40 4.74 -30.72
N LYS A 20 -9.48 4.81 -29.94
CA LYS A 20 -10.38 5.99 -29.94
C LYS A 20 -9.70 7.20 -29.26
N VAL A 21 -9.00 6.97 -28.16
CA VAL A 21 -8.24 8.03 -27.46
C VAL A 21 -7.15 8.58 -28.39
N LEU A 22 -6.39 7.71 -29.05
CA LEU A 22 -5.36 8.13 -30.00
C LEU A 22 -5.93 9.06 -31.08
N ARG A 23 -7.02 8.64 -31.75
CA ARG A 23 -7.68 9.45 -32.78
C ARG A 23 -8.13 10.81 -32.24
N ALA A 24 -8.69 10.85 -31.03
CA ALA A 24 -9.11 12.10 -30.41
C ALA A 24 -7.94 13.04 -30.13
N ILE A 25 -6.78 12.51 -29.76
CA ILE A 25 -5.56 13.27 -29.52
C ILE A 25 -4.95 13.78 -30.82
N GLU A 26 -4.95 12.96 -31.89
CA GLU A 26 -4.36 13.30 -33.17
C GLU A 26 -5.21 14.30 -33.96
N ASP A 27 -6.51 14.01 -34.07
CA ASP A 27 -7.44 14.83 -34.88
C ASP A 27 -7.86 16.12 -34.15
N GLY A 28 -7.71 16.21 -32.83
CA GLY A 28 -8.27 17.28 -32.01
C GLY A 28 -9.80 17.36 -32.12
N LYS A 29 -10.46 16.24 -32.37
CA LYS A 29 -11.91 16.15 -32.59
C LYS A 29 -12.49 14.94 -31.87
N ILE A 30 -13.69 15.12 -31.34
CA ILE A 30 -14.46 14.05 -30.70
C ILE A 30 -15.82 13.89 -31.38
N GLU A 31 -16.42 12.72 -31.26
CA GLU A 31 -17.79 12.43 -31.72
C GLU A 31 -18.64 12.08 -30.51
N ARG A 32 -19.89 12.52 -30.49
CA ARG A 32 -20.85 12.05 -29.47
C ARG A 32 -21.27 10.62 -29.75
N VAL A 33 -21.54 9.87 -28.70
CA VAL A 33 -22.06 8.51 -28.85
C VAL A 33 -23.36 8.53 -29.65
N GLY A 34 -23.39 7.80 -30.77
CA GLY A 34 -24.53 7.77 -31.69
C GLY A 34 -24.62 8.99 -32.64
N GLY A 35 -23.68 9.91 -32.60
CA GLY A 35 -23.66 11.07 -33.47
C GLY A 35 -22.56 10.97 -34.56
N ALA A 36 -22.81 11.49 -35.75
CA ALA A 36 -21.83 11.55 -36.86
C ALA A 36 -21.07 12.89 -36.91
N LYS A 37 -21.41 13.86 -36.08
CA LYS A 37 -20.80 15.21 -36.13
C LYS A 37 -19.50 15.26 -35.33
N LYS A 38 -18.39 15.56 -36.02
CA LYS A 38 -17.09 15.83 -35.41
C LYS A 38 -17.08 17.20 -34.74
N ILE A 39 -16.70 17.24 -33.48
CA ILE A 39 -16.63 18.46 -32.66
C ILE A 39 -15.15 18.73 -32.39
N PRO A 40 -14.58 19.86 -32.85
CA PRO A 40 -13.21 20.20 -32.51
C PRO A 40 -13.08 20.50 -31.02
N VAL A 41 -11.99 20.06 -30.40
CA VAL A 41 -11.66 20.28 -29.00
C VAL A 41 -10.19 20.64 -28.86
N ASP A 42 -9.92 21.57 -27.98
CA ASP A 42 -8.57 21.93 -27.54
C ASP A 42 -8.46 21.59 -26.06
N VAL A 43 -7.75 20.50 -25.76
CA VAL A 43 -7.72 19.91 -24.40
C VAL A 43 -6.29 19.50 -24.04
N ARG A 44 -5.82 19.96 -22.89
CA ARG A 44 -4.60 19.41 -22.31
C ARG A 44 -4.87 18.00 -21.77
N ILE A 45 -4.02 17.04 -22.12
CA ILE A 45 -4.14 15.67 -21.65
C ILE A 45 -3.08 15.39 -20.59
N VAL A 46 -3.53 14.77 -19.49
CA VAL A 46 -2.68 14.22 -18.46
C VAL A 46 -3.13 12.76 -18.28
N ALA A 47 -2.21 11.82 -18.43
CA ALA A 47 -2.48 10.40 -18.27
C ALA A 47 -1.71 9.84 -17.06
N ALA A 48 -2.30 8.88 -16.34
CA ALA A 48 -1.67 8.19 -15.24
C ALA A 48 -1.87 6.68 -15.38
N THR A 49 -0.90 5.92 -14.91
CA THR A 49 -0.96 4.46 -14.82
C THR A 49 -0.02 3.96 -13.73
N ASN A 50 -0.34 2.83 -13.14
CA ASN A 50 0.52 2.06 -12.25
C ASN A 50 1.18 0.86 -12.94
N ARG A 51 0.91 0.66 -14.26
CA ARG A 51 1.44 -0.43 -15.05
C ARG A 51 2.67 -0.03 -15.84
N ASP A 52 3.53 -0.99 -16.11
CA ASP A 52 4.63 -0.82 -17.06
C ASP A 52 4.07 -0.91 -18.50
N LEU A 53 3.91 0.26 -19.12
CA LEU A 53 3.36 0.34 -20.47
C LEU A 53 4.32 -0.26 -21.52
N GLN A 54 5.62 -0.29 -21.30
CA GLN A 54 6.57 -0.90 -22.23
C GLN A 54 6.44 -2.43 -22.23
N GLU A 55 6.30 -3.01 -21.03
CA GLU A 55 6.00 -4.43 -20.91
C GLU A 55 4.66 -4.79 -21.58
N MET A 56 3.64 -3.95 -21.39
CA MET A 56 2.33 -4.15 -22.04
C MET A 56 2.40 -4.03 -23.57
N ILE A 57 3.23 -3.14 -24.11
CA ILE A 57 3.47 -3.03 -25.57
C ILE A 57 4.08 -4.33 -26.09
N SER A 58 5.09 -4.86 -25.41
CA SER A 58 5.73 -6.13 -25.80
C SER A 58 4.77 -7.32 -25.83
N LYS A 59 3.73 -7.30 -24.97
CA LYS A 59 2.66 -8.30 -24.88
C LYS A 59 1.49 -8.02 -25.85
N GLY A 60 1.50 -6.90 -26.55
CA GLY A 60 0.38 -6.49 -27.43
C GLY A 60 -0.87 -6.01 -26.67
N GLU A 61 -0.76 -5.67 -25.39
CA GLU A 61 -1.85 -5.21 -24.53
C GLU A 61 -1.99 -3.67 -24.52
N PHE A 62 -0.96 -2.95 -24.96
CA PHE A 62 -0.97 -1.49 -25.13
C PHE A 62 -0.38 -1.10 -26.48
N ARG A 63 -0.97 -0.06 -27.10
CA ARG A 63 -0.55 0.43 -28.41
C ARG A 63 0.67 1.31 -28.28
N GLU A 64 1.71 1.03 -29.06
CA GLU A 64 2.95 1.80 -29.11
C GLU A 64 2.74 3.23 -29.62
N ASP A 65 1.84 3.42 -30.61
CA ASP A 65 1.54 4.74 -31.16
C ASP A 65 0.88 5.66 -30.10
N LEU A 66 -0.04 5.15 -29.30
CA LEU A 66 -0.64 5.88 -28.18
C LEU A 66 0.40 6.20 -27.10
N PHE A 67 1.28 5.25 -26.77
CA PHE A 67 2.34 5.48 -25.79
C PHE A 67 3.21 6.67 -26.19
N HIS A 68 3.71 6.72 -27.42
CA HIS A 68 4.53 7.83 -27.91
C HIS A 68 3.80 9.16 -27.91
N ARG A 69 2.49 9.17 -28.10
CA ARG A 69 1.70 10.39 -28.09
C ARG A 69 1.43 10.93 -26.69
N LEU A 70 1.38 10.06 -25.69
CA LEU A 70 1.15 10.43 -24.28
C LEU A 70 2.45 10.70 -23.52
N ASN A 71 3.50 9.93 -23.79
CA ASN A 71 4.77 9.98 -23.05
C ASN A 71 5.70 11.11 -23.53
N VAL A 72 5.17 12.34 -23.55
CA VAL A 72 5.95 13.54 -23.94
C VAL A 72 6.77 14.06 -22.76
N ILE A 73 6.16 14.13 -21.57
CA ILE A 73 6.82 14.55 -20.31
C ILE A 73 6.46 13.53 -19.24
N PRO A 74 7.32 12.53 -19.00
CA PRO A 74 7.08 11.55 -17.96
C PRO A 74 7.32 12.14 -16.56
N ILE A 75 6.39 11.89 -15.64
CA ILE A 75 6.51 12.22 -14.23
C ILE A 75 6.43 10.93 -13.43
N ILE A 76 7.54 10.57 -12.79
CA ILE A 76 7.60 9.39 -11.94
C ILE A 76 7.26 9.80 -10.51
N VAL A 77 6.18 9.25 -9.96
CA VAL A 77 5.78 9.47 -8.57
C VAL A 77 6.36 8.33 -7.72
N PRO A 78 7.34 8.61 -6.82
CA PRO A 78 7.93 7.55 -5.99
C PRO A 78 6.88 7.01 -5.01
N PRO A 79 6.92 5.70 -4.70
CA PRO A 79 6.06 5.12 -3.67
C PRO A 79 6.42 5.65 -2.28
N LEU A 80 5.48 5.52 -1.33
CA LEU A 80 5.64 6.10 0.01
C LEU A 80 6.85 5.54 0.77
N ARG A 81 7.21 4.27 0.54
CA ARG A 81 8.40 3.63 1.12
C ARG A 81 9.73 4.28 0.72
N ASP A 82 9.76 5.00 -0.41
CA ASP A 82 10.96 5.71 -0.91
C ASP A 82 10.98 7.18 -0.47
N ARG A 83 9.95 7.63 0.26
CA ARG A 83 9.81 8.98 0.83
C ARG A 83 9.24 8.95 2.24
N ILE A 84 9.83 8.12 3.08
CA ILE A 84 9.39 7.89 4.47
C ILE A 84 9.39 9.16 5.32
N GLU A 85 10.20 10.15 4.94
CA GLU A 85 10.26 11.44 5.63
C GLU A 85 8.97 12.27 5.47
N ASP A 86 8.14 11.98 4.47
CA ASP A 86 6.84 12.61 4.28
C ASP A 86 5.78 12.06 5.25
N ILE A 87 5.99 10.88 5.85
CA ILE A 87 5.00 10.21 6.70
C ILE A 87 4.53 11.09 7.85
N PRO A 88 5.39 11.74 8.65
CA PRO A 88 4.92 12.60 9.75
C PRO A 88 4.03 13.76 9.28
N VAL A 89 4.37 14.38 8.16
CA VAL A 89 3.58 15.48 7.57
C VAL A 89 2.24 14.99 7.07
N LEU A 90 2.21 13.85 6.39
CA LEU A 90 0.97 13.20 5.92
C LEU A 90 0.10 12.76 7.08
N VAL A 91 0.68 12.19 8.14
CA VAL A 91 -0.05 11.80 9.36
C VAL A 91 -0.72 13.01 10.00
N ALA A 92 0.00 14.11 10.19
CA ALA A 92 -0.55 15.34 10.76
C ALA A 92 -1.67 15.92 9.89
N HIS A 93 -1.51 15.91 8.57
CA HIS A 93 -2.52 16.36 7.63
C HIS A 93 -3.80 15.51 7.71
N PHE A 94 -3.67 14.18 7.61
CA PHE A 94 -4.82 13.27 7.68
C PHE A 94 -5.48 13.29 9.06
N ALA A 95 -4.69 13.38 10.15
CA ALA A 95 -5.24 13.49 11.48
C ALA A 95 -6.16 14.70 11.62
N LYS A 96 -5.74 15.85 11.10
CA LYS A 96 -6.56 17.06 11.11
C LYS A 96 -7.81 16.93 10.24
N GLU A 97 -7.66 16.45 8.99
CA GLU A 97 -8.77 16.26 8.05
C GLU A 97 -9.84 15.32 8.62
N ILE A 98 -9.39 14.14 9.08
CA ILE A 98 -10.27 13.07 9.55
C ILE A 98 -10.94 13.43 10.87
N ALA A 99 -10.19 13.96 11.84
CA ALA A 99 -10.74 14.40 13.13
C ALA A 99 -11.84 15.48 12.93
N THR A 100 -11.60 16.43 12.01
CA THR A 100 -12.62 17.46 11.66
C THR A 100 -13.86 16.83 11.07
N ARG A 101 -13.71 15.85 10.14
CA ARG A 101 -14.85 15.13 9.52
C ARG A 101 -15.69 14.37 10.55
N HIS A 102 -15.04 13.72 11.53
CA HIS A 102 -15.68 12.94 12.58
C HIS A 102 -16.04 13.75 13.82
N LYS A 103 -15.84 15.08 13.82
CA LYS A 103 -16.11 15.98 14.95
C LYS A 103 -15.40 15.55 16.24
N LYS A 104 -14.19 15.02 16.09
CA LYS A 104 -13.30 14.62 17.19
C LYS A 104 -12.19 15.64 17.41
N PRO A 105 -11.59 15.71 18.60
CA PRO A 105 -10.36 16.46 18.80
C PRO A 105 -9.25 15.88 17.94
N VAL A 106 -8.38 16.73 17.41
CA VAL A 106 -7.22 16.30 16.60
C VAL A 106 -6.19 15.67 17.54
N PRO A 107 -5.89 14.37 17.41
CA PRO A 107 -4.90 13.74 18.26
C PRO A 107 -3.48 14.10 17.83
N VAL A 108 -2.54 14.04 18.78
CA VAL A 108 -1.11 14.18 18.54
C VAL A 108 -0.50 12.78 18.49
N PHE A 109 0.26 12.48 17.45
CA PHE A 109 1.01 11.22 17.36
C PHE A 109 2.35 11.38 18.06
N ALA A 110 2.63 10.52 19.03
CA ALA A 110 3.90 10.47 19.72
C ALA A 110 5.01 9.96 18.78
N GLU A 111 6.27 10.24 19.14
CA GLU A 111 7.42 9.92 18.29
C GLU A 111 7.59 8.41 18.06
N ASP A 112 7.33 7.60 19.09
CA ASP A 112 7.33 6.13 19.00
C ASP A 112 6.32 5.59 17.97
N ALA A 113 5.10 6.14 17.98
CA ALA A 113 4.06 5.82 16.99
C ALA A 113 4.46 6.23 15.56
N LEU A 114 5.03 7.44 15.39
CA LEU A 114 5.52 7.89 14.09
C LEU A 114 6.69 7.04 13.58
N ASN A 115 7.60 6.64 14.47
CA ASN A 115 8.72 5.77 14.12
C ASN A 115 8.26 4.36 13.70
N LEU A 116 7.20 3.84 14.29
CA LEU A 116 6.61 2.60 13.83
C LEU A 116 5.99 2.76 12.44
N LEU A 117 5.21 3.82 12.21
CA LEU A 117 4.60 4.09 10.90
C LEU A 117 5.66 4.25 9.79
N LYS A 118 6.83 4.82 10.09
CA LYS A 118 7.95 4.92 9.13
C LYS A 118 8.56 3.57 8.73
N LYS A 119 8.44 2.55 9.57
CA LYS A 119 9.01 1.21 9.32
C LYS A 119 8.14 0.32 8.43
N LEU A 120 6.89 0.69 8.22
CA LEU A 120 5.95 -0.11 7.43
C LEU A 120 6.20 0.03 5.93
N LYS A 121 5.95 -1.05 5.17
CA LYS A 121 6.21 -1.10 3.71
C LYS A 121 5.24 -0.27 2.87
N TRP A 122 4.07 0.05 3.35
CA TRP A 122 3.05 0.88 2.69
C TRP A 122 2.76 0.45 1.25
N THR A 123 2.39 -0.80 1.04
CA THR A 123 2.10 -1.34 -0.31
C THR A 123 0.96 -0.60 -1.01
N GLY A 124 -0.05 -0.16 -0.24
CA GLY A 124 -1.15 0.71 -0.70
C GLY A 124 -0.81 2.21 -0.64
N ASN A 125 0.47 2.56 -0.36
CA ASN A 125 0.97 3.93 -0.38
C ASN A 125 0.15 4.88 0.53
N VAL A 126 -0.07 6.11 0.06
CA VAL A 126 -0.79 7.17 0.79
C VAL A 126 -2.24 6.79 1.10
N ARG A 127 -2.89 5.98 0.25
CA ARG A 127 -4.26 5.49 0.50
C ARG A 127 -4.30 4.58 1.72
N GLU A 128 -3.35 3.68 1.84
CA GLU A 128 -3.23 2.77 2.99
C GLU A 128 -2.93 3.54 4.27
N LEU A 129 -1.95 4.45 4.23
CA LEU A 129 -1.64 5.33 5.36
C LEU A 129 -2.89 6.08 5.84
N ARG A 130 -3.63 6.73 4.93
CA ARG A 130 -4.84 7.46 5.25
C ARG A 130 -5.90 6.59 5.93
N ASN A 131 -6.13 5.38 5.40
CA ASN A 131 -7.09 4.43 5.96
C ASN A 131 -6.70 3.97 7.37
N ILE A 132 -5.41 3.75 7.61
CA ILE A 132 -4.90 3.39 8.93
C ILE A 132 -5.07 4.55 9.92
N ILE A 133 -4.72 5.77 9.53
CA ILE A 133 -4.92 6.96 10.36
C ILE A 133 -6.41 7.15 10.68
N GLU A 134 -7.31 6.91 9.73
CA GLU A 134 -8.75 6.98 9.98
C GLU A 134 -9.20 5.96 11.04
N ARG A 135 -8.75 4.71 10.94
CA ARG A 135 -9.05 3.68 11.96
C ARG A 135 -8.52 4.08 13.34
N ILE A 136 -7.27 4.55 13.40
CA ILE A 136 -6.65 5.01 14.65
C ILE A 136 -7.53 6.12 15.29
N ILE A 137 -7.92 7.14 14.55
CA ILE A 137 -8.70 8.26 15.05
C ILE A 137 -10.11 7.84 15.50
N ILE A 138 -10.72 6.90 14.77
CA ILE A 138 -12.05 6.40 15.14
C ILE A 138 -12.00 5.62 16.45
N LEU A 139 -11.00 4.78 16.63
CA LEU A 139 -10.86 3.86 17.76
C LEU A 139 -10.12 4.45 18.97
N ALA A 140 -9.28 5.47 18.74
CA ALA A 140 -8.55 6.09 19.83
C ALA A 140 -9.47 6.88 20.77
N ASN A 141 -9.28 6.63 22.06
CA ASN A 141 -9.92 7.35 23.16
C ASN A 141 -8.97 8.33 23.87
N SER A 142 -7.76 8.51 23.32
CA SER A 142 -6.71 9.36 23.91
C SER A 142 -6.39 10.54 22.99
N PRO A 143 -6.08 11.73 23.54
CA PRO A 143 -5.61 12.85 22.76
C PRO A 143 -4.17 12.68 22.25
N VAL A 144 -3.43 11.72 22.80
CA VAL A 144 -2.08 11.36 22.37
C VAL A 144 -2.05 9.90 21.92
N ILE A 145 -1.65 9.68 20.68
CA ILE A 145 -1.52 8.35 20.08
C ILE A 145 -0.08 7.86 20.30
N LYS A 146 0.06 6.83 21.10
CA LYS A 146 1.32 6.13 21.38
C LYS A 146 1.37 4.79 20.64
N LEU A 147 2.53 4.14 20.67
CA LEU A 147 2.76 2.82 20.08
C LEU A 147 1.68 1.82 20.50
N ASP A 148 1.41 1.68 21.79
CA ASP A 148 0.45 0.73 22.35
C ASP A 148 -0.99 0.95 21.85
N ASN A 149 -1.29 2.15 21.35
CA ASN A 149 -2.61 2.48 20.82
C ASN A 149 -2.79 2.07 19.36
N ILE A 150 -1.73 1.74 18.64
CA ILE A 150 -1.79 1.53 17.18
C ILE A 150 -1.25 0.18 16.74
N ASP A 151 -0.45 -0.52 17.55
CA ASP A 151 0.21 -1.76 17.19
C ASP A 151 -0.78 -2.82 16.64
N PHE A 152 -1.91 -2.99 17.30
CA PHE A 152 -2.95 -3.94 16.89
C PHE A 152 -3.75 -3.52 15.64
N LEU A 153 -3.67 -2.24 15.23
CA LEU A 153 -4.38 -1.69 14.06
C LEU A 153 -3.56 -1.74 12.79
N LEU A 154 -2.26 -1.92 12.94
CA LEU A 154 -1.36 -1.96 11.80
C LEU A 154 -1.53 -3.29 11.06
N PRO A 155 -1.40 -3.29 9.73
CA PRO A 155 -1.30 -4.54 9.02
C PRO A 155 -0.09 -5.26 9.61
N MET A 156 -0.34 -6.36 10.32
CA MET A 156 0.76 -7.27 10.62
C MET A 156 1.40 -7.59 9.28
N GLU A 157 2.68 -7.30 9.13
CA GLU A 157 3.41 -7.74 7.96
C GLU A 157 3.17 -9.24 7.87
N LYS A 158 2.35 -9.65 6.91
CA LYS A 158 2.36 -11.05 6.50
C LYS A 158 3.76 -11.25 5.96
N VAL A 159 4.62 -11.78 6.81
CA VAL A 159 5.97 -12.18 6.40
C VAL A 159 5.78 -13.07 5.19
N SER A 160 5.98 -12.52 3.99
CA SER A 160 5.86 -13.33 2.79
C SER A 160 7.05 -14.29 2.74
N ILE A 161 6.88 -15.44 2.13
CA ILE A 161 8.00 -16.37 1.92
C ILE A 161 9.11 -15.66 1.12
N ASP A 162 8.74 -14.80 0.17
CA ASP A 162 9.68 -14.02 -0.64
C ASP A 162 10.48 -13.01 0.21
N ASP A 163 9.85 -12.36 1.19
CA ASP A 163 10.55 -11.48 2.13
C ASP A 163 11.55 -12.28 2.98
N LEU A 164 11.13 -13.44 3.50
CA LEU A 164 12.01 -14.32 4.27
C LEU A 164 13.21 -14.78 3.44
N ILE A 165 13.01 -15.12 2.16
CA ILE A 165 14.09 -15.53 1.26
C ILE A 165 15.05 -14.37 1.01
N THR A 166 14.52 -13.19 0.69
CA THR A 166 15.32 -12.01 0.30
C THR A 166 16.13 -11.46 1.48
N GLU A 167 15.58 -11.49 2.69
CA GLU A 167 16.22 -10.98 3.91
C GLU A 167 17.15 -11.98 4.60
N SER A 168 17.20 -13.23 4.13
CA SER A 168 18.00 -14.26 4.79
C SER A 168 19.40 -14.37 4.22
N SER A 169 20.39 -14.33 5.11
CA SER A 169 21.81 -14.44 4.75
C SER A 169 22.27 -15.87 4.49
N SER A 170 21.49 -16.88 4.97
CA SER A 170 21.78 -18.31 4.82
C SER A 170 20.50 -19.13 4.94
N PHE A 171 20.56 -20.40 4.53
CA PHE A 171 19.45 -21.33 4.71
C PHE A 171 19.07 -21.52 6.18
N GLN A 172 20.06 -21.51 7.09
CA GLN A 172 19.77 -21.61 8.53
C GLN A 172 19.07 -20.35 9.06
N ASP A 173 19.47 -19.16 8.62
CA ASP A 173 18.82 -17.89 8.96
C ASP A 173 17.37 -17.84 8.44
N PHE A 174 17.13 -18.29 7.20
CA PHE A 174 15.78 -18.44 6.64
C PHE A 174 14.93 -19.38 7.50
N LYS A 175 15.47 -20.55 7.87
CA LYS A 175 14.76 -21.54 8.69
C LYS A 175 14.39 -20.98 10.06
N ASP A 176 15.32 -20.28 10.71
CA ASP A 176 15.11 -19.69 12.03
C ASP A 176 14.06 -18.54 11.97
N LYS A 177 14.09 -17.71 10.94
CA LYS A 177 13.09 -16.65 10.73
C LYS A 177 11.71 -17.23 10.40
N ALA A 178 11.62 -18.23 9.55
CA ALA A 178 10.36 -18.90 9.21
C ALA A 178 9.75 -19.59 10.42
N GLU A 179 10.56 -20.29 11.22
CA GLU A 179 10.11 -20.94 12.43
C GLU A 179 9.61 -19.94 13.48
N LYS A 180 10.34 -18.83 13.67
CA LYS A 180 9.93 -17.73 14.55
C LYS A 180 8.58 -17.15 14.13
N ALA A 181 8.41 -16.84 12.85
CA ALA A 181 7.16 -16.29 12.32
C ALA A 181 5.98 -17.26 12.49
N TYR A 182 6.20 -18.55 12.27
CA TYR A 182 5.17 -19.57 12.42
C TYR A 182 4.74 -19.75 13.89
N ILE A 183 5.69 -19.78 14.83
CA ILE A 183 5.40 -19.88 16.27
C ILE A 183 4.63 -18.64 16.74
N LEU A 184 5.04 -17.45 16.37
CA LEU A 184 4.35 -16.21 16.72
C LEU A 184 2.89 -16.22 16.24
N ARG A 185 2.66 -16.62 14.99
CA ARG A 185 1.32 -16.71 14.44
C ARG A 185 0.44 -17.71 15.19
N GLN A 186 0.98 -18.87 15.59
CA GLN A 186 0.22 -19.85 16.36
C GLN A 186 -0.10 -19.35 17.78
N LEU A 187 0.83 -18.63 18.41
CA LEU A 187 0.59 -17.99 19.72
C LEU A 187 -0.55 -16.99 19.66
N GLU A 188 -0.60 -16.18 18.61
CA GLU A 188 -1.68 -15.21 18.39
C GLU A 188 -3.03 -15.90 18.18
N LEU A 189 -3.10 -16.91 17.32
CA LEU A 189 -4.31 -17.67 17.05
C LEU A 189 -4.87 -18.36 18.30
N THR A 190 -4.01 -18.77 19.22
CA THR A 190 -4.38 -19.42 20.47
C THR A 190 -4.55 -18.46 21.64
N GLY A 191 -4.45 -17.13 21.40
CA GLY A 191 -4.51 -16.10 22.44
C GLY A 191 -3.38 -16.23 23.48
N TRP A 192 -2.17 -16.61 23.02
CA TRP A 192 -0.98 -16.84 23.88
C TRP A 192 -1.14 -17.99 24.89
N ASN A 193 -2.01 -18.93 24.61
CA ASN A 193 -2.16 -20.14 25.40
C ASN A 193 -1.06 -21.16 25.05
N ILE A 194 0.03 -21.17 25.82
CA ILE A 194 1.22 -22.00 25.57
C ILE A 194 0.86 -23.49 25.45
N SER A 195 -0.09 -23.98 26.27
CA SER A 195 -0.48 -25.39 26.24
C SER A 195 -1.16 -25.76 24.93
N LYS A 196 -2.10 -24.94 24.48
CA LYS A 196 -2.83 -25.12 23.23
C LYS A 196 -1.91 -24.90 22.02
N THR A 197 -1.03 -23.91 22.08
CA THR A 197 -0.05 -23.66 21.02
C THR A 197 0.90 -24.85 20.85
N ALA A 198 1.38 -25.44 21.94
CA ALA A 198 2.27 -26.61 21.88
C ALA A 198 1.55 -27.82 21.26
N GLU A 199 0.27 -28.03 21.61
CA GLU A 199 -0.59 -29.05 20.99
C GLU A 199 -0.80 -28.82 19.49
N ASP A 200 -1.18 -27.61 19.10
CA ASP A 200 -1.41 -27.23 17.69
C ASP A 200 -0.12 -27.33 16.83
N LEU A 201 1.05 -27.17 17.45
CA LEU A 201 2.37 -27.32 16.82
C LEU A 201 2.91 -28.75 16.85
N ASP A 202 2.21 -29.69 17.49
CA ASP A 202 2.65 -31.08 17.73
C ASP A 202 4.05 -31.17 18.37
N ILE A 203 4.31 -30.31 19.37
CA ILE A 203 5.56 -30.28 20.12
C ILE A 203 5.31 -30.29 21.65
N GLN A 204 6.31 -30.73 22.42
CA GLN A 204 6.23 -30.66 23.88
C GLN A 204 6.30 -29.19 24.34
N ARG A 205 5.60 -28.87 25.45
CA ARG A 205 5.60 -27.51 26.04
C ARG A 205 7.01 -27.01 26.37
N SER A 206 7.86 -27.92 26.92
CA SER A 206 9.27 -27.59 27.21
C SER A 206 10.04 -27.19 25.96
N HIS A 207 9.75 -27.83 24.83
CA HIS A 207 10.37 -27.53 23.56
C HIS A 207 9.88 -26.14 23.02
N LEU A 208 8.58 -25.84 23.17
CA LEU A 208 8.05 -24.51 22.83
C LEU A 208 8.73 -23.42 23.69
N TYR A 209 8.84 -23.60 24.99
CA TYR A 209 9.55 -22.66 25.88
C TYR A 209 11.01 -22.43 25.46
N SER A 210 11.72 -23.48 25.07
CA SER A 210 13.09 -23.35 24.54
C SER A 210 13.17 -22.55 23.29
N LYS A 211 12.18 -22.70 22.38
CA LYS A 211 12.09 -21.93 21.13
C LYS A 211 11.73 -20.47 21.40
N LEU A 212 10.79 -20.20 22.32
CA LEU A 212 10.44 -18.83 22.73
C LEU A 212 11.67 -18.09 23.26
N LYS A 213 12.44 -18.75 24.13
CA LYS A 213 13.69 -18.21 24.66
C LYS A 213 14.74 -18.00 23.56
N LYS A 214 14.89 -18.97 22.64
CA LYS A 214 15.84 -18.88 21.52
C LYS A 214 15.55 -17.67 20.63
N TYR A 215 14.29 -17.41 20.34
CA TYR A 215 13.87 -16.36 19.40
C TYR A 215 13.51 -15.04 20.07
N GLY A 216 13.64 -14.93 21.41
CA GLY A 216 13.29 -13.72 22.15
C GLY A 216 11.81 -13.36 22.01
N ILE A 217 10.92 -14.36 22.03
CA ILE A 217 9.48 -14.17 21.92
C ILE A 217 8.89 -14.05 23.31
N GLU A 218 8.40 -12.87 23.66
CA GLU A 218 7.72 -12.56 24.91
C GLU A 218 6.33 -12.01 24.61
N LYS A 219 5.38 -12.29 25.52
CA LYS A 219 4.07 -11.67 25.44
C LYS A 219 4.26 -10.19 25.81
N GLY A 220 4.03 -9.28 24.87
CA GLY A 220 3.95 -7.85 25.19
C GLY A 220 2.81 -7.63 26.19
N ASP A 221 3.09 -6.85 27.22
CA ASP A 221 2.09 -6.43 28.23
C ASP A 221 0.95 -5.61 27.62
#